data_9c185f5df97a0d52d8a6c824f7dd162e
#
_entry.id   9c185f5df97a0d52d8a6c824f7dd162e
#
_cell.length_a   1.000
_cell.length_b   1.000
_cell.length_c   1.000
_cell.angle_alpha   90.00
_cell.angle_beta   90.00
_cell.angle_gamma   90.00
#
_symmetry.space_group_name_H-M   'P 1'
#
loop_
_entity.id
_entity.type
_entity.pdbx_description
1 polymer ?
#
loop_
_entity_poly.entity_id
_entity_poly.type
_entity_poly.pdbx_seq_one_letter_code
_entity_poly.pdbx_strand_id
1 'polypeptide(L)'
;MTQFDEIKTLLGESTTYYLIAVDMHSNYCYLNRHYANIFEPVHGDLIGKHYAVTMHQDDQHTCKIVSKIAFTYPDSVFPATLRKHDGRGGFIVTRWEYKAMFDEQGLPSGIFCIGHDITELIQISGELQQVKEDHSHSVRLHVANILGLGRIIQESKDNRDISDAAKMMAQSATDLDAMIRKLYK
;
A
#
# COMPACT_ATOMS: atom_id res chain seq x y z
N MET A 1 -9.73 -4.02 -34.25
CA MET A 1 -10.02 -3.88 -32.79
C MET A 1 -8.67 -3.81 -32.10
N THR A 2 -8.38 -2.76 -31.38
CA THR A 2 -7.10 -2.59 -30.67
C THR A 2 -7.10 -3.43 -29.39
N GLN A 3 -5.92 -3.74 -28.84
CA GLN A 3 -5.81 -4.41 -27.52
C GLN A 3 -6.58 -3.64 -26.42
N PHE A 4 -6.63 -2.32 -26.55
CA PHE A 4 -7.40 -1.48 -25.63
C PHE A 4 -8.91 -1.71 -25.72
N ASP A 5 -9.45 -1.88 -26.93
CA ASP A 5 -10.88 -2.17 -27.13
C ASP A 5 -11.28 -3.53 -26.56
N GLU A 6 -10.41 -4.52 -26.64
CA GLU A 6 -10.63 -5.84 -26.05
C GLU A 6 -10.72 -5.75 -24.51
N ILE A 7 -9.80 -5.01 -23.89
CA ILE A 7 -9.80 -4.81 -22.42
C ILE A 7 -11.04 -4.00 -21.99
N LYS A 8 -11.42 -2.96 -22.75
CA LYS A 8 -12.67 -2.20 -22.49
C LYS A 8 -13.90 -3.11 -22.54
N THR A 9 -13.96 -4.02 -23.50
CA THR A 9 -15.07 -4.96 -23.61
C THR A 9 -15.10 -5.94 -22.44
N LEU A 10 -13.94 -6.40 -21.98
CA LEU A 10 -13.83 -7.39 -20.90
C LEU A 10 -14.05 -6.77 -19.50
N LEU A 11 -13.44 -5.63 -19.24
CA LEU A 11 -13.34 -5.04 -17.88
C LEU A 11 -14.03 -3.66 -17.76
N GLY A 12 -14.66 -3.15 -18.82
CA GLY A 12 -15.29 -1.82 -18.80
C GLY A 12 -16.39 -1.66 -17.75
N GLU A 13 -17.12 -2.74 -17.46
CA GLU A 13 -18.15 -2.78 -16.42
C GLU A 13 -17.64 -3.32 -15.07
N SER A 14 -16.31 -3.45 -14.90
CA SER A 14 -15.74 -3.89 -13.64
C SER A 14 -16.10 -2.95 -12.49
N THR A 15 -16.44 -3.52 -11.34
CA THR A 15 -16.68 -2.81 -10.07
C THR A 15 -15.47 -2.85 -9.14
N THR A 16 -14.39 -3.51 -9.56
CA THR A 16 -13.15 -3.67 -8.80
C THR A 16 -12.01 -2.88 -9.42
N TYR A 17 -11.92 -2.91 -10.76
CA TYR A 17 -10.82 -2.28 -11.48
C TYR A 17 -11.23 -0.92 -12.05
N TYR A 18 -10.34 0.03 -11.89
CA TYR A 18 -10.35 1.31 -12.60
C TYR A 18 -9.70 1.12 -13.96
N LEU A 19 -10.36 1.60 -14.99
CA LEU A 19 -9.83 1.65 -16.34
C LEU A 19 -9.85 3.09 -16.81
N ILE A 20 -8.70 3.62 -17.16
CA ILE A 20 -8.57 4.96 -17.70
C ILE A 20 -7.64 4.95 -18.91
N ALA A 21 -7.86 5.88 -19.82
CA ALA A 21 -6.88 6.25 -20.82
C ALA A 21 -6.67 7.76 -20.80
N VAL A 22 -5.44 8.17 -21.02
CA VAL A 22 -5.06 9.57 -21.20
C VAL A 22 -4.45 9.77 -22.58
N ASP A 23 -4.74 10.89 -23.20
CA ASP A 23 -4.19 11.27 -24.50
C ASP A 23 -2.74 11.77 -24.39
N MET A 24 -2.14 12.14 -25.52
CA MET A 24 -0.77 12.68 -25.57
C MET A 24 -0.62 14.05 -24.91
N HIS A 25 -1.74 14.73 -24.57
CA HIS A 25 -1.77 15.98 -23.81
C HIS A 25 -1.99 15.72 -22.31
N SER A 26 -2.00 14.46 -21.90
CA SER A 26 -2.21 14.04 -20.50
C SER A 26 -3.63 14.31 -20.00
N ASN A 27 -4.61 14.40 -20.88
CA ASN A 27 -6.03 14.53 -20.52
C ASN A 27 -6.74 13.18 -20.58
N TYR A 28 -7.69 12.98 -19.68
CA TYR A 28 -8.55 11.80 -19.71
C TYR A 28 -9.32 11.74 -21.02
N CYS A 29 -9.14 10.69 -21.80
CA CYS A 29 -9.91 10.42 -23.02
C CYS A 29 -10.84 9.21 -22.86
N TYR A 30 -10.66 8.40 -21.82
CA TYR A 30 -11.54 7.32 -21.42
C TYR A 30 -11.45 7.06 -19.92
N LEU A 31 -12.59 6.72 -19.32
CA LEU A 31 -12.68 6.12 -17.97
C LEU A 31 -13.86 5.16 -17.94
N ASN A 32 -13.72 4.08 -17.19
CA ASN A 32 -14.85 3.19 -16.97
C ASN A 32 -15.79 3.75 -15.90
N ARG A 33 -17.00 3.18 -15.85
CA ARG A 33 -18.04 3.64 -14.92
C ARG A 33 -17.61 3.58 -13.46
N HIS A 34 -16.82 2.58 -13.08
CA HIS A 34 -16.32 2.45 -11.71
C HIS A 34 -15.43 3.64 -11.30
N TYR A 35 -14.52 4.05 -12.17
CA TYR A 35 -13.68 5.21 -11.93
C TYR A 35 -14.50 6.52 -11.88
N ALA A 36 -15.40 6.71 -12.84
CA ALA A 36 -16.27 7.87 -12.89
C ALA A 36 -17.10 8.03 -11.61
N ASN A 37 -17.76 6.96 -11.15
CA ASN A 37 -18.60 6.97 -9.96
C ASN A 37 -17.86 7.40 -8.68
N ILE A 38 -16.55 7.16 -8.59
CA ILE A 38 -15.75 7.51 -7.40
C ILE A 38 -15.19 8.93 -7.49
N PHE A 39 -14.69 9.32 -8.65
CA PHE A 39 -13.92 10.56 -8.76
C PHE A 39 -14.71 11.74 -9.33
N GLU A 40 -15.71 11.54 -10.19
CA GLU A 40 -16.51 12.63 -10.75
C GLU A 40 -17.39 13.37 -9.73
N PRO A 41 -17.94 12.74 -8.67
CA PRO A 41 -18.66 13.47 -7.64
C PRO A 41 -17.84 14.57 -6.97
N VAL A 42 -16.51 14.41 -6.96
CA VAL A 42 -15.55 15.34 -6.36
C VAL A 42 -15.04 16.36 -7.37
N HIS A 43 -14.70 15.88 -8.54
CA HIS A 43 -13.94 16.65 -9.53
C HIS A 43 -14.79 17.12 -10.72
N GLY A 44 -16.09 16.71 -10.79
CA GLY A 44 -16.95 16.91 -11.96
C GLY A 44 -16.49 16.02 -13.13
N ASP A 45 -17.12 16.17 -14.29
CA ASP A 45 -16.75 15.43 -15.51
C ASP A 45 -15.25 15.49 -15.74
N LEU A 46 -14.62 14.31 -15.86
CA LEU A 46 -13.18 14.14 -15.98
C LEU A 46 -12.69 14.08 -17.42
N ILE A 47 -13.55 13.74 -18.38
CA ILE A 47 -13.14 13.68 -19.79
C ILE A 47 -12.64 15.06 -20.25
N GLY A 48 -11.46 15.06 -20.87
CA GLY A 48 -10.76 16.28 -21.29
C GLY A 48 -10.00 17.03 -20.20
N LYS A 49 -10.13 16.64 -18.93
CA LYS A 49 -9.32 17.21 -17.84
C LYS A 49 -7.98 16.50 -17.71
N HIS A 50 -6.96 17.25 -17.30
CA HIS A 50 -5.63 16.70 -17.05
C HIS A 50 -5.66 15.69 -15.89
N TYR A 51 -4.99 14.54 -16.01
CA TYR A 51 -5.03 13.44 -15.04
C TYR A 51 -4.63 13.85 -13.61
N ALA A 52 -3.82 14.89 -13.46
CA ALA A 52 -3.33 15.35 -12.17
C ALA A 52 -4.43 15.86 -11.23
N VAL A 53 -5.63 16.20 -11.73
CA VAL A 53 -6.73 16.71 -10.91
C VAL A 53 -7.19 15.71 -9.83
N THR A 54 -7.02 14.42 -10.08
CA THR A 54 -7.39 13.35 -9.14
C THR A 54 -6.22 12.84 -8.29
N MET A 55 -5.01 13.39 -8.45
CA MET A 55 -3.78 12.81 -7.93
C MET A 55 -3.12 13.70 -6.88
N HIS A 56 -2.51 13.07 -5.86
CA HIS A 56 -1.66 13.79 -4.92
C HIS A 56 -0.47 14.44 -5.64
N GLN A 57 -0.12 15.66 -5.25
CA GLN A 57 0.91 16.45 -5.94
C GLN A 57 2.27 15.75 -6.02
N ASP A 58 2.71 15.12 -4.92
CA ASP A 58 4.01 14.43 -4.87
C ASP A 58 4.10 13.24 -5.83
N ASP A 59 2.95 12.61 -6.14
CA ASP A 59 2.90 11.40 -6.96
C ASP A 59 2.92 11.70 -8.47
N GLN A 60 2.71 12.97 -8.85
CA GLN A 60 2.73 13.40 -10.26
C GLN A 60 4.07 13.11 -10.95
N HIS A 61 5.18 13.24 -10.21
CA HIS A 61 6.51 12.94 -10.75
C HIS A 61 6.66 11.46 -11.09
N THR A 62 6.23 10.58 -10.19
CA THR A 62 6.21 9.12 -10.41
C THR A 62 5.39 8.75 -11.64
N CYS A 63 4.19 9.33 -11.77
CA CYS A 63 3.32 9.10 -12.92
C CYS A 63 3.98 9.50 -14.25
N LYS A 64 4.65 10.67 -14.28
CA LYS A 64 5.39 11.14 -15.47
C LYS A 64 6.54 10.21 -15.87
N ILE A 65 7.29 9.69 -14.90
CA ILE A 65 8.40 8.75 -15.15
C ILE A 65 7.85 7.45 -15.75
N VAL A 66 6.85 6.85 -15.10
CA VAL A 66 6.28 5.58 -15.55
C VAL A 66 5.67 5.71 -16.95
N SER A 67 4.98 6.80 -17.24
CA SER A 67 4.45 7.07 -18.59
C SER A 67 5.54 7.16 -19.65
N LYS A 68 6.67 7.83 -19.37
CA LYS A 68 7.81 7.87 -20.30
C LYS A 68 8.42 6.51 -20.55
N ILE A 69 8.58 5.69 -19.49
CA ILE A 69 9.13 4.34 -19.60
C ILE A 69 8.20 3.47 -20.43
N ALA A 70 6.88 3.58 -20.26
CA ALA A 70 5.90 2.84 -21.05
C ALA A 70 6.02 3.09 -22.56
N PHE A 71 6.29 4.33 -22.98
CA PHE A 71 6.57 4.63 -24.40
C PHE A 71 7.93 4.11 -24.88
N THR A 72 8.93 4.05 -23.98
CA THR A 72 10.24 3.51 -24.32
C THR A 72 10.22 2.00 -24.54
N TYR A 73 9.35 1.30 -23.80
CA TYR A 73 9.20 -0.17 -23.83
C TYR A 73 7.74 -0.54 -24.06
N PRO A 74 7.18 -0.36 -25.26
CA PRO A 74 5.75 -0.44 -25.52
C PRO A 74 5.13 -1.83 -25.30
N ASP A 75 5.94 -2.89 -25.38
CA ASP A 75 5.47 -4.27 -25.17
C ASP A 75 5.38 -4.65 -23.68
N SER A 76 5.83 -3.77 -22.79
CA SER A 76 5.87 -4.02 -21.35
C SER A 76 4.80 -3.23 -20.61
N VAL A 77 4.45 -3.71 -19.41
CA VAL A 77 3.53 -3.07 -18.47
C VAL A 77 4.34 -2.58 -17.26
N PHE A 78 4.06 -1.36 -16.81
CA PHE A 78 4.82 -0.73 -15.72
C PHE A 78 3.91 -0.39 -14.55
N PRO A 79 4.24 -0.88 -13.34
CA PRO A 79 3.43 -0.59 -12.15
C PRO A 79 3.78 0.76 -11.53
N ALA A 80 2.77 1.38 -10.89
CA ALA A 80 2.95 2.50 -9.98
C ALA A 80 1.91 2.45 -8.86
N THR A 81 2.31 2.88 -7.67
CA THR A 81 1.39 3.11 -6.55
C THR A 81 1.24 4.62 -6.37
N LEU A 82 0.01 5.10 -6.36
CA LEU A 82 -0.32 6.51 -6.36
C LEU A 82 -1.44 6.82 -5.37
N ARG A 83 -1.37 7.98 -4.75
CA ARG A 83 -2.46 8.53 -3.93
C ARG A 83 -3.41 9.34 -4.81
N LYS A 84 -4.69 9.07 -4.67
CA LYS A 84 -5.75 9.81 -5.33
C LYS A 84 -6.66 10.46 -4.29
N HIS A 85 -7.19 11.64 -4.59
CA HIS A 85 -8.11 12.34 -3.69
C HIS A 85 -9.38 11.51 -3.45
N ASP A 86 -9.76 11.34 -2.17
CA ASP A 86 -10.98 10.63 -1.77
C ASP A 86 -12.22 11.52 -1.76
N GLY A 87 -12.03 12.82 -2.01
CA GLY A 87 -13.09 13.83 -2.00
C GLY A 87 -13.57 14.30 -0.64
N ARG A 88 -12.95 13.81 0.41
CA ARG A 88 -13.27 14.17 1.80
C ARG A 88 -12.10 14.87 2.49
N GLY A 89 -11.11 15.31 1.69
CA GLY A 89 -9.87 15.93 2.17
C GLY A 89 -8.76 14.93 2.49
N GLY A 90 -8.99 13.64 2.23
CA GLY A 90 -8.02 12.56 2.35
C GLY A 90 -7.61 11.98 1.00
N PHE A 91 -7.01 10.78 1.07
CA PHE A 91 -6.52 10.06 -0.11
C PHE A 91 -6.81 8.57 0.02
N ILE A 92 -7.11 7.96 -1.12
CA ILE A 92 -7.05 6.52 -1.30
C ILE A 92 -5.70 6.16 -1.94
N VAL A 93 -5.17 4.99 -1.61
CA VAL A 93 -3.96 4.44 -2.22
C VAL A 93 -4.36 3.48 -3.33
N THR A 94 -3.88 3.74 -4.53
CA THR A 94 -4.24 2.97 -5.73
C THR A 94 -3.00 2.38 -6.37
N ARG A 95 -3.06 1.12 -6.80
CA ARG A 95 -2.03 0.48 -7.61
C ARG A 95 -2.47 0.48 -9.06
N TRP A 96 -1.54 0.85 -9.92
CA TRP A 96 -1.77 1.03 -11.35
C TRP A 96 -0.77 0.25 -12.17
N GLU A 97 -1.19 -0.14 -13.35
CA GLU A 97 -0.36 -0.67 -14.42
C GLU A 97 -0.57 0.18 -15.67
N TYR A 98 0.54 0.55 -16.31
CA TYR A 98 0.60 1.49 -17.43
C TYR A 98 1.07 0.78 -18.67
N LYS A 99 0.39 1.03 -19.80
CA LYS A 99 0.80 0.58 -21.12
C LYS A 99 0.62 1.70 -22.13
N ALA A 100 1.62 1.92 -22.98
CA ALA A 100 1.52 2.87 -24.07
C ALA A 100 0.51 2.39 -25.12
N MET A 101 -0.25 3.34 -25.67
CA MET A 101 -1.14 3.12 -26.80
C MET A 101 -0.53 3.75 -28.06
N PHE A 102 -0.80 3.08 -29.20
CA PHE A 102 -0.40 3.54 -30.52
C PHE A 102 -1.61 3.50 -31.45
N ASP A 103 -1.64 4.41 -32.40
CA ASP A 103 -2.66 4.44 -33.45
C ASP A 103 -2.38 3.40 -34.54
N GLU A 104 -3.24 3.36 -35.57
CA GLU A 104 -3.13 2.42 -36.68
C GLU A 104 -1.86 2.68 -37.54
N GLN A 105 -1.27 3.86 -37.46
CA GLN A 105 -0.01 4.23 -38.11
C GLN A 105 1.23 3.92 -37.26
N GLY A 106 1.03 3.41 -36.03
CA GLY A 106 2.11 3.12 -35.08
C GLY A 106 2.65 4.36 -34.35
N LEU A 107 1.94 5.49 -34.41
CA LEU A 107 2.31 6.69 -33.69
C LEU A 107 1.74 6.66 -32.25
N PRO A 108 2.46 7.21 -31.25
CA PRO A 108 1.96 7.29 -29.89
C PRO A 108 0.62 8.01 -29.81
N SER A 109 -0.39 7.41 -29.20
CA SER A 109 -1.75 7.96 -29.07
C SER A 109 -2.18 8.21 -27.64
N GLY A 110 -1.42 7.71 -26.65
CA GLY A 110 -1.72 7.92 -25.25
C GLY A 110 -1.22 6.80 -24.34
N ILE A 111 -1.72 6.79 -23.11
CA ILE A 111 -1.44 5.77 -22.10
C ILE A 111 -2.76 5.16 -21.64
N PHE A 112 -2.83 3.85 -21.67
CA PHE A 112 -3.87 3.07 -21.01
C PHE A 112 -3.40 2.64 -19.63
N CYS A 113 -4.28 2.75 -18.63
CA CYS A 113 -3.99 2.32 -17.26
C CYS A 113 -5.12 1.47 -16.72
N ILE A 114 -4.76 0.38 -16.06
CA ILE A 114 -5.63 -0.39 -15.19
C ILE A 114 -5.17 -0.22 -13.75
N GLY A 115 -6.10 -0.01 -12.83
CA GLY A 115 -5.78 0.21 -11.42
C GLY A 115 -6.84 -0.34 -10.49
N HIS A 116 -6.53 -0.42 -9.21
CA HIS A 116 -7.47 -0.77 -8.16
C HIS A 116 -7.06 -0.09 -6.84
N ASP A 117 -8.03 0.03 -5.95
CA ASP A 117 -7.82 0.53 -4.60
C ASP A 117 -7.11 -0.53 -3.75
N ILE A 118 -6.03 -0.12 -3.06
CA ILE A 118 -5.28 -0.95 -2.12
C ILE A 118 -5.24 -0.32 -0.73
N THR A 119 -6.10 0.65 -0.45
CA THR A 119 -6.10 1.41 0.82
C THR A 119 -6.28 0.48 2.01
N GLU A 120 -7.29 -0.40 1.95
CA GLU A 120 -7.55 -1.38 3.01
C GLU A 120 -6.38 -2.35 3.18
N LEU A 121 -5.80 -2.83 2.08
CA LEU A 121 -4.63 -3.70 2.13
C LEU A 121 -3.43 -3.04 2.82
N ILE A 122 -3.17 -1.77 2.53
CA ILE A 122 -2.08 -1.00 3.17
C ILE A 122 -2.38 -0.79 4.66
N GLN A 123 -3.63 -0.48 5.03
CA GLN A 123 -4.04 -0.32 6.43
C GLN A 123 -3.85 -1.61 7.22
N ILE A 124 -4.40 -2.72 6.75
CA ILE A 124 -4.26 -4.03 7.40
C ILE A 124 -2.78 -4.44 7.51
N SER A 125 -2.00 -4.21 6.46
CA SER A 125 -0.55 -4.50 6.48
C SER A 125 0.18 -3.66 7.52
N GLY A 126 -0.18 -2.38 7.66
CA GLY A 126 0.37 -1.48 8.67
C GLY A 126 0.02 -1.90 10.10
N GLU A 127 -1.25 -2.25 10.34
CA GLU A 127 -1.71 -2.76 11.64
C GLU A 127 -1.00 -4.06 12.02
N LEU A 128 -0.85 -4.99 11.09
CA LEU A 128 -0.13 -6.24 11.31
C LEU A 128 1.35 -6.00 11.65
N GLN A 129 1.99 -5.06 10.96
CA GLN A 129 3.37 -4.68 11.23
C GLN A 129 3.52 -4.07 12.62
N GLN A 130 2.59 -3.19 13.03
CA GLN A 130 2.59 -2.58 14.36
C GLN A 130 2.44 -3.63 15.46
N VAL A 131 1.48 -4.54 15.31
CA VAL A 131 1.28 -5.66 16.26
C VAL A 131 2.55 -6.50 16.37
N LYS A 132 3.21 -6.81 15.26
CA LYS A 132 4.46 -7.56 15.25
C LYS A 132 5.60 -6.84 15.98
N GLU A 133 5.71 -5.52 15.82
CA GLU A 133 6.72 -4.70 16.48
C GLU A 133 6.48 -4.63 17.99
N ASP A 134 5.23 -4.40 18.41
CA ASP A 134 4.83 -4.34 19.82
C ASP A 134 5.10 -5.68 20.53
N HIS A 135 4.77 -6.79 19.88
CA HIS A 135 5.08 -8.12 20.43
C HIS A 135 6.59 -8.36 20.53
N SER A 136 7.35 -8.00 19.51
CA SER A 136 8.80 -8.16 19.52
C SER A 136 9.46 -7.33 20.62
N HIS A 137 8.99 -6.11 20.86
CA HIS A 137 9.48 -5.25 21.95
C HIS A 137 9.16 -5.84 23.31
N SER A 138 7.93 -6.29 23.52
CA SER A 138 7.50 -6.89 24.79
C SER A 138 8.25 -8.18 25.11
N VAL A 139 8.46 -9.07 24.13
CA VAL A 139 9.28 -10.29 24.30
C VAL A 139 10.70 -9.92 24.72
N ARG A 140 11.35 -8.96 24.04
CA ARG A 140 12.71 -8.52 24.38
C ARG A 140 12.80 -7.97 25.79
N LEU A 141 11.80 -7.22 26.27
CA LEU A 141 11.76 -6.68 27.61
C LEU A 141 11.76 -7.80 28.66
N HIS A 142 10.89 -8.80 28.52
CA HIS A 142 10.85 -9.93 29.45
C HIS A 142 12.14 -10.76 29.43
N VAL A 143 12.70 -11.02 28.25
CA VAL A 143 13.99 -11.71 28.10
C VAL A 143 15.12 -10.91 28.77
N ALA A 144 15.19 -9.60 28.55
CA ALA A 144 16.20 -8.74 29.18
C ALA A 144 16.08 -8.75 30.71
N ASN A 145 14.84 -8.71 31.24
CA ASN A 145 14.59 -8.80 32.67
C ASN A 145 15.06 -10.16 33.25
N ILE A 146 14.72 -11.26 32.59
CA ILE A 146 15.15 -12.61 33.00
C ILE A 146 16.68 -12.71 33.03
N LEU A 147 17.36 -12.22 31.99
CA LEU A 147 18.81 -12.25 31.88
C LEU A 147 19.48 -11.34 32.93
N GLY A 148 18.93 -10.14 33.15
CA GLY A 148 19.44 -9.19 34.15
C GLY A 148 19.28 -9.72 35.56
N LEU A 149 18.10 -10.26 35.89
CA LEU A 149 17.83 -10.87 37.20
C LEU A 149 18.66 -12.14 37.43
N GLY A 150 18.89 -12.94 36.38
CA GLY A 150 19.80 -14.08 36.43
C GLY A 150 21.23 -13.72 36.79
N ARG A 151 21.74 -12.58 36.28
CA ARG A 151 23.07 -12.05 36.67
C ARG A 151 23.11 -11.64 38.12
N ILE A 152 22.06 -10.95 38.64
CA ILE A 152 21.99 -10.58 40.06
C ILE A 152 22.05 -11.83 40.94
N ILE A 153 21.30 -12.90 40.59
CA ILE A 153 21.35 -14.17 41.33
C ILE A 153 22.73 -14.80 41.32
N GLN A 154 23.50 -14.68 40.23
CA GLN A 154 24.85 -15.24 40.11
C GLN A 154 25.91 -14.43 40.85
N GLU A 155 25.76 -13.10 40.91
CA GLU A 155 26.77 -12.19 41.40
C GLU A 155 26.54 -11.75 42.87
N SER A 156 25.28 -11.74 43.35
CA SER A 156 24.94 -11.33 44.70
C SER A 156 25.34 -12.38 45.74
N LYS A 157 25.79 -11.92 46.89
CA LYS A 157 26.05 -12.72 48.07
C LYS A 157 24.95 -12.55 49.14
N ASP A 158 23.98 -11.65 48.91
CA ASP A 158 22.87 -11.41 49.81
C ASP A 158 21.71 -12.33 49.47
N ASN A 159 21.31 -13.16 50.42
CA ASN A 159 20.20 -14.12 50.28
C ASN A 159 18.85 -13.42 50.00
N ARG A 160 18.66 -12.17 50.44
CA ARG A 160 17.43 -11.41 50.19
C ARG A 160 17.39 -10.98 48.72
N ASP A 161 18.47 -10.39 48.19
CA ASP A 161 18.59 -9.99 46.82
C ASP A 161 18.38 -11.19 45.87
N ILE A 162 19.00 -12.32 46.18
CA ILE A 162 18.84 -13.56 45.41
C ILE A 162 17.38 -14.03 45.39
N SER A 163 16.72 -14.03 46.59
CA SER A 163 15.32 -14.46 46.72
C SER A 163 14.36 -13.55 45.91
N ASP A 164 14.57 -12.24 46.02
CA ASP A 164 13.72 -11.26 45.36
C ASP A 164 13.96 -11.26 43.84
N ALA A 165 15.21 -11.35 43.39
CA ALA A 165 15.54 -11.50 41.99
C ALA A 165 14.94 -12.80 41.38
N ALA A 166 14.98 -13.92 42.11
CA ALA A 166 14.37 -15.16 41.66
C ALA A 166 12.83 -15.07 41.50
N LYS A 167 12.14 -14.40 42.45
CA LYS A 167 10.69 -14.14 42.31
C LYS A 167 10.36 -13.28 41.08
N MET A 168 11.08 -12.19 40.89
CA MET A 168 10.87 -11.30 39.76
C MET A 168 11.17 -12.00 38.41
N MET A 169 12.21 -12.85 38.37
CA MET A 169 12.53 -13.64 37.20
C MET A 169 11.42 -14.65 36.85
N ALA A 170 10.90 -15.34 37.88
CA ALA A 170 9.77 -16.28 37.72
C ALA A 170 8.52 -15.53 37.20
N GLN A 171 8.23 -14.34 37.72
CA GLN A 171 7.12 -13.51 37.22
C GLN A 171 7.33 -13.12 35.76
N SER A 172 8.51 -12.60 35.38
CA SER A 172 8.81 -12.24 33.98
C SER A 172 8.70 -13.45 33.03
N ALA A 173 9.11 -14.62 33.45
CA ALA A 173 8.95 -15.86 32.67
C ALA A 173 7.49 -16.26 32.50
N THR A 174 6.67 -16.12 33.56
CA THR A 174 5.22 -16.40 33.51
C THR A 174 4.51 -15.41 32.56
N ASP A 175 4.85 -14.12 32.64
CA ASP A 175 4.26 -13.09 31.81
C ASP A 175 4.62 -13.30 30.32
N LEU A 176 5.88 -13.70 30.06
CA LEU A 176 6.33 -14.06 28.72
C LEU A 176 5.58 -15.29 28.17
N ASP A 177 5.41 -16.35 28.94
CA ASP A 177 4.64 -17.54 28.53
C ASP A 177 3.18 -17.19 28.23
N ALA A 178 2.55 -16.38 29.08
CA ALA A 178 1.18 -15.92 28.87
C ALA A 178 1.03 -15.08 27.58
N MET A 179 2.02 -14.24 27.26
CA MET A 179 2.07 -13.47 26.03
C MET A 179 2.22 -14.39 24.81
N ILE A 180 3.15 -15.34 24.85
CA ILE A 180 3.37 -16.30 23.76
C ILE A 180 2.10 -17.11 23.50
N ARG A 181 1.41 -17.59 24.52
CA ARG A 181 0.13 -18.32 24.37
C ARG A 181 -0.98 -17.50 23.72
N LYS A 182 -0.97 -16.17 23.88
CA LYS A 182 -1.94 -15.27 23.19
C LYS A 182 -1.66 -15.14 21.69
N LEU A 183 -0.39 -15.31 21.26
CA LEU A 183 -0.01 -15.24 19.86
C LEU A 183 -0.45 -16.45 19.03
N TYR A 184 -0.69 -17.59 19.68
CA TYR A 184 -1.03 -18.84 19.01
C TYR A 184 -2.51 -19.24 19.18
N LYS A 185 -3.35 -18.31 19.61
CA LYS A 185 -4.81 -18.45 19.62
C LYS A 185 -5.47 -17.62 18.52
#